data_21ef3a1ca5ae35c72730f98310b21279
#
_entry.id   21ef3a1ca5ae35c72730f98310b21279
#
_cell.length_a   1.000
_cell.length_b   1.000
_cell.length_c   1.000
_cell.angle_alpha   90.00
_cell.angle_beta   90.00
_cell.angle_gamma   90.00
#
_symmetry.space_group_name_H-M   'P 1'
#
loop_
_entity.id
_entity.type
_entity.pdbx_description
1 polymer ?
#
loop_
_entity_poly.entity_id
_entity_poly.type
_entity_poly.pdbx_seq_one_letter_code
_entity_poly.pdbx_strand_id
1 'polypeptide(L)'
;CPVCGEDFPAKIMKTGKARLLSTDQDLRAKYEGIDAVKYDVILCPHCGYAALNRYFNSLNKVYIKLIKENISSKVQLHTYDDDIYSYEEAIERYKLCLANAVVKRAHASEKAYICLKSGWLMRGYQEHLEESGDTDMARLREVKTMEETYLKNAYTGFTEALQTEGFPMCGMDEITVEFLIAV
;
A
#
# COMPACT_ATOMS: atom_id res chain seq x y z
N CYS A 1 -18.00 1.64 5.34
CA CYS A 1 -17.16 2.53 4.53
C CYS A 1 -17.49 4.00 4.79
N PRO A 2 -16.52 4.85 5.16
CA PRO A 2 -16.82 6.27 5.47
C PRO A 2 -17.21 7.11 4.25
N VAL A 3 -16.99 6.61 3.03
CA VAL A 3 -17.32 7.35 1.81
C VAL A 3 -18.73 7.07 1.31
N CYS A 4 -19.13 5.82 1.20
CA CYS A 4 -20.46 5.44 0.68
C CYS A 4 -21.46 5.02 1.75
N GLY A 5 -21.03 4.72 2.97
CA GLY A 5 -21.89 4.25 4.06
C GLY A 5 -22.13 2.74 4.07
N GLU A 6 -21.75 2.01 3.02
CA GLU A 6 -21.98 0.58 2.93
C GLU A 6 -21.03 -0.23 3.82
N ASP A 7 -21.54 -1.29 4.43
CA ASP A 7 -20.76 -2.24 5.19
C ASP A 7 -20.21 -3.35 4.27
N PHE A 8 -19.00 -3.79 4.53
CA PHE A 8 -18.36 -4.88 3.81
C PHE A 8 -17.32 -5.59 4.68
N PRO A 9 -17.08 -6.88 4.49
CA PRO A 9 -16.01 -7.59 5.16
C PRO A 9 -14.64 -7.16 4.60
N ALA A 10 -13.71 -6.82 5.48
CA ALA A 10 -12.32 -6.55 5.12
C ALA A 10 -11.43 -7.69 5.62
N LYS A 11 -10.59 -8.23 4.72
CA LYS A 11 -9.58 -9.21 5.11
C LYS A 11 -8.40 -8.47 5.72
N ILE A 12 -8.04 -8.84 6.93
CA ILE A 12 -6.90 -8.28 7.66
C ILE A 12 -6.05 -9.42 8.22
N MET A 13 -4.74 -9.20 8.29
CA MET A 13 -3.86 -10.14 8.96
C MET A 13 -4.08 -10.09 10.48
N LYS A 14 -4.29 -11.25 11.11
CA LYS A 14 -4.37 -11.34 12.58
C LYS A 14 -2.95 -11.23 13.16
N THR A 15 -2.67 -10.12 13.83
CA THR A 15 -1.43 -9.92 14.58
C THR A 15 -1.21 -11.05 15.60
N GLY A 16 0.04 -11.53 15.69
CA GLY A 16 0.44 -12.58 16.64
C GLY A 16 0.21 -14.02 16.18
N LYS A 17 -0.38 -14.26 15.00
CA LYS A 17 -0.52 -15.61 14.43
C LYS A 17 0.53 -15.94 13.37
N ALA A 18 1.09 -14.96 12.70
CA ALA A 18 2.15 -15.15 11.72
C ALA A 18 3.52 -15.08 12.41
N ARG A 19 4.36 -16.07 12.15
CA ARG A 19 5.73 -16.12 12.66
C ARG A 19 6.62 -15.23 11.78
N LEU A 20 7.27 -14.24 12.39
CA LEU A 20 8.30 -13.44 11.73
C LEU A 20 9.52 -14.32 11.43
N LEU A 21 9.96 -14.35 10.18
CA LEU A 21 11.14 -15.07 9.72
C LEU A 21 12.37 -14.17 9.68
N SER A 22 12.24 -13.01 9.05
CA SER A 22 13.34 -12.05 8.85
C SER A 22 12.78 -10.67 8.57
N THR A 23 13.67 -9.70 8.52
CA THR A 23 13.37 -8.34 8.09
C THR A 23 14.39 -7.93 7.04
N ASP A 24 13.95 -7.38 5.91
CA ASP A 24 14.83 -6.83 4.89
C ASP A 24 15.52 -5.57 5.43
N GLN A 25 16.57 -5.11 4.75
CA GLN A 25 17.34 -3.95 5.18
C GLN A 25 16.48 -2.68 5.28
N ASP A 26 15.48 -2.54 4.40
CA ASP A 26 14.52 -1.43 4.40
C ASP A 26 13.30 -1.65 5.31
N LEU A 27 13.44 -2.50 6.31
CA LEU A 27 12.45 -2.84 7.34
C LEU A 27 11.20 -3.60 6.87
N ARG A 28 11.20 -4.16 5.64
CA ARG A 28 10.13 -5.07 5.23
C ARG A 28 10.18 -6.35 6.05
N ALA A 29 9.11 -6.60 6.81
CA ALA A 29 8.98 -7.83 7.59
C ALA A 29 8.51 -9.00 6.71
N LYS A 30 9.19 -10.14 6.78
CA LYS A 30 8.85 -11.40 6.09
C LYS A 30 8.29 -12.40 7.10
N TYR A 31 7.11 -12.93 6.79
CA TYR A 31 6.41 -13.88 7.65
C TYR A 31 6.30 -15.25 6.98
N GLU A 32 6.19 -16.29 7.80
CA GLU A 32 6.00 -17.66 7.36
C GLU A 32 4.63 -17.83 6.68
N GLY A 33 4.65 -18.28 5.41
CA GLY A 33 3.45 -18.65 4.66
C GLY A 33 2.53 -17.50 4.24
N ILE A 34 2.85 -16.24 4.57
CA ILE A 34 2.01 -15.09 4.23
C ILE A 34 2.85 -13.83 3.97
N ASP A 35 2.55 -13.11 2.89
CA ASP A 35 3.04 -11.75 2.72
C ASP A 35 2.03 -10.76 3.33
N ALA A 36 2.37 -10.26 4.52
CA ALA A 36 1.52 -9.36 5.29
C ALA A 36 1.21 -8.04 4.57
N VAL A 37 2.11 -7.59 3.71
CA VAL A 37 1.97 -6.34 2.95
C VAL A 37 0.71 -6.37 2.09
N LYS A 38 0.30 -7.52 1.57
CA LYS A 38 -0.93 -7.66 0.77
C LYS A 38 -2.21 -7.22 1.50
N TYR A 39 -2.19 -7.19 2.83
CA TYR A 39 -3.36 -6.94 3.69
C TYR A 39 -3.37 -5.55 4.35
N ASP A 40 -2.39 -4.70 4.08
CA ASP A 40 -2.30 -3.38 4.69
C ASP A 40 -3.31 -2.36 4.15
N VAL A 41 -3.84 -2.59 2.93
CA VAL A 41 -4.82 -1.73 2.28
C VAL A 41 -6.22 -2.29 2.39
N ILE A 42 -7.14 -1.49 2.94
CA ILE A 42 -8.58 -1.75 2.89
C ILE A 42 -9.14 -1.04 1.66
N LEU A 43 -9.83 -1.79 0.80
CA LEU A 43 -10.56 -1.31 -0.36
C LEU A 43 -12.05 -1.56 -0.18
N CYS A 44 -12.86 -0.53 -0.31
CA CYS A 44 -14.31 -0.66 -0.35
C CYS A 44 -14.75 -1.16 -1.74
N PRO A 45 -15.41 -2.34 -1.83
CA PRO A 45 -15.83 -2.92 -3.11
C PRO A 45 -17.00 -2.17 -3.75
N HIS A 46 -17.68 -1.27 -3.02
CA HIS A 46 -18.83 -0.52 -3.53
C HIS A 46 -18.45 0.80 -4.19
N CYS A 47 -17.41 1.47 -3.70
CA CYS A 47 -17.11 2.83 -4.17
C CYS A 47 -15.64 3.08 -4.54
N GLY A 48 -14.75 2.10 -4.43
CA GLY A 48 -13.34 2.24 -4.78
C GLY A 48 -12.52 3.08 -3.80
N TYR A 49 -13.10 3.50 -2.66
CA TYR A 49 -12.30 4.10 -1.61
C TYR A 49 -11.32 3.09 -1.04
N ALA A 50 -10.04 3.42 -1.11
CA ALA A 50 -8.95 2.59 -0.59
C ALA A 50 -8.00 3.42 0.25
N ALA A 51 -7.57 2.88 1.37
CA ALA A 51 -6.59 3.50 2.25
C ALA A 51 -5.84 2.43 3.06
N LEU A 52 -4.65 2.77 3.55
CA LEU A 52 -3.99 1.96 4.56
C LEU A 52 -4.92 1.82 5.77
N ASN A 53 -4.94 0.64 6.39
CA ASN A 53 -5.83 0.30 7.50
C ASN A 53 -5.87 1.41 8.58
N ARG A 54 -4.71 1.94 8.96
CA ARG A 54 -4.60 3.02 9.96
C ARG A 54 -5.33 4.32 9.58
N TYR A 55 -5.52 4.59 8.30
CA TYR A 55 -6.14 5.81 7.78
C TYR A 55 -7.55 5.63 7.25
N PHE A 56 -8.04 4.39 7.17
CA PHE A 56 -9.30 4.08 6.50
C PHE A 56 -10.50 4.86 7.07
N ASN A 57 -10.54 5.05 8.38
CA ASN A 57 -11.63 5.76 9.05
C ASN A 57 -11.35 7.27 9.27
N SER A 58 -10.18 7.76 8.85
CA SER A 58 -9.74 9.14 9.11
C SER A 58 -10.07 10.07 7.95
N LEU A 59 -11.37 10.29 7.68
CA LEU A 59 -11.84 11.17 6.59
C LEU A 59 -12.71 12.30 7.13
N ASN A 60 -12.49 13.50 6.58
CA ASN A 60 -13.40 14.62 6.74
C ASN A 60 -14.36 14.75 5.53
N LYS A 61 -15.39 15.61 5.66
CA LYS A 61 -16.41 15.79 4.62
C LYS A 61 -15.85 16.27 3.27
N VAL A 62 -14.77 17.08 3.29
CA VAL A 62 -14.14 17.60 2.07
C VAL A 62 -13.45 16.45 1.31
N TYR A 63 -12.72 15.59 2.01
CA TYR A 63 -12.06 14.42 1.42
C TYR A 63 -13.08 13.42 0.85
N ILE A 64 -14.17 13.18 1.57
CA ILE A 64 -15.27 12.33 1.09
C ILE A 64 -15.81 12.84 -0.24
N LYS A 65 -16.06 14.15 -0.35
CA LYS A 65 -16.54 14.78 -1.59
C LYS A 65 -15.56 14.57 -2.74
N LEU A 66 -14.26 14.88 -2.52
CA LEU A 66 -13.21 14.71 -3.53
C LEU A 66 -13.10 13.26 -4.03
N ILE A 67 -13.17 12.29 -3.10
CA ILE A 67 -13.10 10.87 -3.43
C ILE A 67 -14.33 10.45 -4.25
N LYS A 68 -15.53 10.87 -3.87
CA LYS A 68 -16.76 10.58 -4.63
C LYS A 68 -16.68 11.10 -6.07
N GLU A 69 -16.22 12.33 -6.25
CA GLU A 69 -16.16 13.00 -7.56
C GLU A 69 -15.05 12.45 -8.47
N ASN A 70 -13.93 12.03 -7.91
CA ASN A 70 -12.75 11.69 -8.71
C ASN A 70 -12.41 10.20 -8.74
N ILE A 71 -12.84 9.42 -7.77
CA ILE A 71 -12.61 7.97 -7.69
C ILE A 71 -13.92 7.23 -7.93
N SER A 72 -14.92 7.39 -7.02
CA SER A 72 -16.11 6.55 -7.04
C SER A 72 -16.93 6.68 -8.32
N SER A 73 -16.92 7.83 -8.97
CA SER A 73 -17.63 8.07 -10.24
C SER A 73 -16.95 7.45 -11.47
N LYS A 74 -15.71 6.99 -11.35
CA LYS A 74 -14.88 6.58 -12.50
C LYS A 74 -14.29 5.19 -12.38
N VAL A 75 -14.18 4.67 -11.15
CA VAL A 75 -13.51 3.40 -10.91
C VAL A 75 -14.37 2.23 -11.38
N GLN A 76 -13.73 1.28 -12.05
CA GLN A 76 -14.28 -0.04 -12.31
C GLN A 76 -13.51 -1.01 -11.41
N LEU A 77 -14.23 -1.70 -10.54
CA LEU A 77 -13.65 -2.63 -9.58
C LEU A 77 -13.77 -4.05 -10.10
N HIS A 78 -12.68 -4.81 -9.98
CA HIS A 78 -12.72 -6.24 -10.20
C HIS A 78 -13.25 -6.94 -8.95
N THR A 79 -14.01 -8.01 -9.15
CA THR A 79 -14.46 -8.89 -8.08
C THR A 79 -13.47 -10.03 -7.94
N TYR A 80 -12.97 -10.23 -6.74
CA TYR A 80 -12.08 -11.33 -6.39
C TYR A 80 -12.77 -12.19 -5.34
N ASP A 81 -12.94 -13.46 -5.62
CA ASP A 81 -13.67 -14.40 -4.74
C ASP A 81 -12.74 -15.26 -3.87
N ASP A 82 -11.43 -15.12 -4.02
CA ASP A 82 -10.44 -15.90 -3.30
C ASP A 82 -10.35 -15.49 -1.81
N ASP A 83 -10.13 -16.46 -0.93
CA ASP A 83 -9.94 -16.22 0.51
C ASP A 83 -8.63 -15.48 0.81
N ILE A 84 -7.62 -15.63 -0.04
CA ILE A 84 -6.29 -15.03 0.08
C ILE A 84 -6.07 -14.06 -1.06
N TYR A 85 -5.60 -12.85 -0.77
CA TYR A 85 -5.27 -11.89 -1.82
C TYR A 85 -4.13 -12.39 -2.70
N SER A 86 -4.35 -12.43 -4.03
CA SER A 86 -3.27 -12.58 -5.00
C SER A 86 -2.37 -11.33 -4.99
N TYR A 87 -1.21 -11.38 -5.65
CA TYR A 87 -0.38 -10.19 -5.81
C TYR A 87 -1.03 -9.16 -6.74
N GLU A 88 -1.71 -9.61 -7.78
CA GLU A 88 -2.44 -8.74 -8.72
C GLU A 88 -3.55 -7.96 -8.01
N GLU A 89 -4.34 -8.64 -7.18
CA GLU A 89 -5.37 -8.00 -6.36
C GLU A 89 -4.76 -6.99 -5.39
N ALA A 90 -3.69 -7.36 -4.71
CA ALA A 90 -3.00 -6.47 -3.78
C ALA A 90 -2.41 -5.25 -4.49
N ILE A 91 -1.84 -5.42 -5.69
CA ILE A 91 -1.32 -4.33 -6.53
C ILE A 91 -2.44 -3.36 -6.91
N GLU A 92 -3.61 -3.86 -7.34
CA GLU A 92 -4.76 -3.01 -7.65
C GLU A 92 -5.20 -2.20 -6.43
N ARG A 93 -5.28 -2.83 -5.25
CA ARG A 93 -5.60 -2.17 -3.98
C ARG A 93 -4.63 -1.05 -3.65
N TYR A 94 -3.33 -1.26 -3.82
CA TYR A 94 -2.31 -0.23 -3.58
C TYR A 94 -2.34 0.90 -4.60
N LYS A 95 -2.59 0.61 -5.87
CA LYS A 95 -2.80 1.64 -6.92
C LYS A 95 -3.98 2.53 -6.56
N LEU A 96 -5.10 1.94 -6.15
CA LEU A 96 -6.28 2.70 -5.72
C LEU A 96 -6.00 3.45 -4.41
N CYS A 97 -5.27 2.88 -3.46
CA CYS A 97 -4.87 3.56 -2.23
C CYS A 97 -4.07 4.83 -2.52
N LEU A 98 -3.07 4.74 -3.39
CA LEU A 98 -2.27 5.90 -3.79
C LEU A 98 -3.11 6.93 -4.54
N ALA A 99 -3.98 6.52 -5.46
CA ALA A 99 -4.89 7.43 -6.16
C ALA A 99 -5.82 8.18 -5.20
N ASN A 100 -6.40 7.48 -4.22
CA ASN A 100 -7.21 8.10 -3.16
C ASN A 100 -6.40 9.08 -2.30
N ALA A 101 -5.15 8.75 -1.94
CA ALA A 101 -4.26 9.63 -1.19
C ALA A 101 -3.92 10.90 -1.97
N VAL A 102 -3.69 10.81 -3.28
CA VAL A 102 -3.45 11.96 -4.16
C VAL A 102 -4.70 12.84 -4.25
N VAL A 103 -5.87 12.24 -4.51
CA VAL A 103 -7.14 12.97 -4.67
C VAL A 103 -7.53 13.72 -3.39
N LYS A 104 -7.36 13.11 -2.22
CA LYS A 104 -7.63 13.78 -0.94
C LYS A 104 -6.53 14.75 -0.52
N ARG A 105 -5.46 14.92 -1.32
CA ARG A 105 -4.29 15.76 -1.01
C ARG A 105 -3.65 15.37 0.32
N ALA A 106 -3.43 14.07 0.50
CA ALA A 106 -2.78 13.54 1.70
C ALA A 106 -1.37 14.13 1.88
N HIS A 107 -0.88 14.09 3.10
CA HIS A 107 0.50 14.46 3.44
C HIS A 107 1.53 13.74 2.57
N ALA A 108 2.69 14.36 2.38
CA ALA A 108 3.79 13.76 1.60
C ALA A 108 4.24 12.44 2.23
N SER A 109 4.33 12.39 3.57
CA SER A 109 4.66 11.18 4.32
C SER A 109 3.67 10.02 4.09
N GLU A 110 2.35 10.30 4.03
CA GLU A 110 1.35 9.25 3.76
C GLU A 110 1.53 8.67 2.35
N LYS A 111 1.71 9.52 1.34
CA LYS A 111 1.96 9.09 -0.04
C LYS A 111 3.28 8.31 -0.16
N ALA A 112 4.33 8.80 0.50
CA ALA A 112 5.64 8.14 0.54
C ALA A 112 5.54 6.74 1.17
N TYR A 113 4.82 6.62 2.28
CA TYR A 113 4.65 5.34 2.96
C TYR A 113 3.82 4.33 2.15
N ILE A 114 2.81 4.80 1.41
CA ILE A 114 2.08 3.95 0.45
C ILE A 114 3.04 3.47 -0.65
N CYS A 115 3.88 4.35 -1.17
CA CYS A 115 4.88 3.99 -2.20
C CYS A 115 5.91 2.98 -1.64
N LEU A 116 6.45 3.19 -0.44
CA LEU A 116 7.36 2.25 0.21
C LEU A 116 6.76 0.86 0.30
N LYS A 117 5.54 0.76 0.81
CA LYS A 117 4.82 -0.52 0.91
C LYS A 117 4.48 -1.12 -0.45
N SER A 118 4.22 -0.29 -1.47
CA SER A 118 4.05 -0.75 -2.84
C SER A 118 5.34 -1.34 -3.40
N GLY A 119 6.49 -0.74 -3.10
CA GLY A 119 7.81 -1.31 -3.44
C GLY A 119 8.02 -2.67 -2.78
N TRP A 120 7.73 -2.78 -1.49
CA TRP A 120 7.79 -4.07 -0.77
C TRP A 120 6.87 -5.14 -1.37
N LEU A 121 5.65 -4.74 -1.79
CA LEU A 121 4.72 -5.65 -2.46
C LEU A 121 5.28 -6.15 -3.79
N MET A 122 5.91 -5.27 -4.59
CA MET A 122 6.53 -5.66 -5.86
C MET A 122 7.70 -6.63 -5.63
N ARG A 123 8.53 -6.39 -4.62
CA ARG A 123 9.61 -7.33 -4.23
C ARG A 123 9.06 -8.70 -3.83
N GLY A 124 8.01 -8.73 -3.01
CA GLY A 124 7.33 -9.99 -2.65
C GLY A 124 6.76 -10.70 -3.86
N TYR A 125 6.26 -9.96 -4.84
CA TYR A 125 5.76 -10.55 -6.07
C TYR A 125 6.88 -11.14 -6.93
N GLN A 126 8.04 -10.48 -7.04
CA GLN A 126 9.22 -11.05 -7.71
C GLN A 126 9.65 -12.37 -7.03
N GLU A 127 9.79 -12.35 -5.70
CA GLU A 127 10.15 -13.55 -4.93
C GLU A 127 9.16 -14.70 -5.21
N HIS A 128 7.87 -14.41 -5.23
CA HIS A 128 6.81 -15.38 -5.52
C HIS A 128 6.90 -15.94 -6.96
N LEU A 129 7.15 -15.10 -7.96
CA LEU A 129 7.32 -15.52 -9.35
C LEU A 129 8.55 -16.43 -9.50
N GLU A 130 9.66 -16.07 -8.88
CA GLU A 130 10.88 -16.87 -8.88
C GLU A 130 10.67 -18.24 -8.20
N GLU A 131 10.02 -18.26 -7.04
CA GLU A 131 9.70 -19.49 -6.31
C GLU A 131 8.73 -20.40 -7.07
N SER A 132 7.80 -19.85 -7.83
CA SER A 132 6.86 -20.60 -8.67
C SER A 132 7.47 -21.09 -9.97
N GLY A 133 8.72 -20.71 -10.28
CA GLY A 133 9.40 -21.07 -11.51
C GLY A 133 8.88 -20.33 -12.74
N ASP A 134 8.30 -19.13 -12.57
CA ASP A 134 7.88 -18.30 -13.69
C ASP A 134 9.11 -17.86 -14.49
N THR A 135 9.11 -18.16 -15.79
CA THR A 135 10.19 -17.86 -16.73
C THR A 135 9.89 -16.65 -17.60
N ASP A 136 8.77 -15.94 -17.37
CA ASP A 136 8.43 -14.72 -18.11
C ASP A 136 9.34 -13.55 -17.70
N MET A 137 10.44 -13.44 -18.41
CA MET A 137 11.44 -12.38 -18.20
C MET A 137 10.89 -10.96 -18.44
N ALA A 138 9.83 -10.82 -19.24
CA ALA A 138 9.19 -9.52 -19.46
C ALA A 138 8.42 -9.10 -18.20
N ARG A 139 7.63 -9.99 -17.63
CA ARG A 139 6.91 -9.78 -16.37
C ARG A 139 7.87 -9.47 -15.21
N LEU A 140 8.92 -10.28 -15.04
CA LEU A 140 9.91 -10.06 -13.99
C LEU A 140 10.57 -8.68 -14.10
N ARG A 141 10.93 -8.24 -15.31
CA ARG A 141 11.48 -6.89 -15.55
C ARG A 141 10.48 -5.78 -15.24
N GLU A 142 9.22 -5.96 -15.65
CA GLU A 142 8.15 -5.00 -15.35
C GLU A 142 7.97 -4.83 -13.85
N VAL A 143 7.82 -5.92 -13.11
CA VAL A 143 7.64 -5.89 -11.64
C VAL A 143 8.84 -5.24 -10.95
N LYS A 144 10.07 -5.54 -11.38
CA LYS A 144 11.28 -4.90 -10.88
C LYS A 144 11.31 -3.39 -11.15
N THR A 145 10.95 -2.98 -12.36
CA THR A 145 10.87 -1.56 -12.72
C THR A 145 9.82 -0.82 -11.89
N MET A 146 8.72 -1.48 -11.59
CA MET A 146 7.68 -0.93 -10.70
C MET A 146 8.19 -0.80 -9.27
N GLU A 147 8.93 -1.79 -8.73
CA GLU A 147 9.57 -1.68 -7.42
C GLU A 147 10.47 -0.46 -7.34
N GLU A 148 11.41 -0.33 -8.28
CA GLU A 148 12.36 0.80 -8.33
C GLU A 148 11.63 2.16 -8.41
N THR A 149 10.56 2.23 -9.18
CA THR A 149 9.75 3.44 -9.32
C THR A 149 9.06 3.80 -8.01
N TYR A 150 8.45 2.82 -7.33
CA TYR A 150 7.79 3.06 -6.06
C TYR A 150 8.77 3.45 -4.95
N LEU A 151 9.93 2.80 -4.87
CA LEU A 151 10.96 3.14 -3.88
C LEU A 151 11.53 4.54 -4.12
N LYS A 152 11.75 4.93 -5.38
CA LYS A 152 12.16 6.30 -5.74
C LYS A 152 11.11 7.34 -5.33
N ASN A 153 9.83 7.04 -5.53
CA ASN A 153 8.74 7.91 -5.12
C ASN A 153 8.63 8.00 -3.58
N ALA A 154 8.88 6.90 -2.87
CA ALA A 154 8.94 6.88 -1.42
C ALA A 154 10.08 7.77 -0.90
N TYR A 155 11.28 7.60 -1.45
CA TYR A 155 12.44 8.44 -1.13
C TYR A 155 12.13 9.94 -1.31
N THR A 156 11.61 10.31 -2.49
CA THR A 156 11.27 11.71 -2.79
C THR A 156 10.22 12.26 -1.83
N GLY A 157 9.17 11.49 -1.57
CA GLY A 157 8.09 11.91 -0.69
C GLY A 157 8.51 12.01 0.78
N PHE A 158 9.34 11.10 1.30
CA PHE A 158 9.89 11.23 2.66
C PHE A 158 10.86 12.41 2.78
N THR A 159 11.68 12.66 1.75
CA THR A 159 12.56 13.82 1.72
C THR A 159 11.77 15.14 1.75
N GLU A 160 10.63 15.22 1.03
CA GLU A 160 9.71 16.35 1.10
C GLU A 160 9.06 16.46 2.49
N ALA A 161 8.62 15.32 3.06
CA ALA A 161 7.97 15.29 4.35
C ALA A 161 8.88 15.78 5.47
N LEU A 162 10.17 15.43 5.46
CA LEU A 162 11.15 15.93 6.45
C LEU A 162 11.24 17.46 6.49
N GLN A 163 10.94 18.14 5.38
CA GLN A 163 10.99 19.60 5.28
C GLN A 163 9.67 20.27 5.65
N THR A 164 8.55 19.56 5.59
CA THR A 164 7.21 20.16 5.63
C THR A 164 6.31 19.61 6.73
N GLU A 165 6.67 18.50 7.34
CA GLU A 165 5.83 17.79 8.32
C GLU A 165 6.59 17.53 9.62
N GLY A 166 5.84 17.32 10.71
CA GLY A 166 6.38 16.92 12.00
C GLY A 166 6.26 15.43 12.27
N PHE A 167 6.99 14.92 13.25
CA PHE A 167 6.89 13.53 13.70
C PHE A 167 5.78 13.32 14.74
N PRO A 168 5.21 12.09 14.83
CA PRO A 168 5.57 10.90 14.06
C PRO A 168 4.97 10.92 12.63
N MET A 169 5.74 10.48 11.63
CA MET A 169 5.27 10.30 10.25
C MET A 169 4.83 8.86 10.03
N CYS A 170 3.57 8.65 9.71
CA CYS A 170 3.00 7.30 9.54
C CYS A 170 3.30 6.36 10.73
N GLY A 171 3.42 6.91 11.93
CA GLY A 171 3.77 6.18 13.15
C GLY A 171 5.25 5.84 13.31
N MET A 172 6.11 6.35 12.44
CA MET A 172 7.57 6.23 12.51
C MET A 172 8.16 7.48 13.15
N ASP A 173 9.19 7.31 13.95
CA ASP A 173 10.00 8.39 14.48
C ASP A 173 11.00 8.92 13.44
N GLU A 174 11.71 9.98 13.78
CA GLU A 174 12.69 10.63 12.92
C GLU A 174 13.79 9.67 12.46
N ILE A 175 14.37 8.93 13.39
CA ILE A 175 15.45 7.98 13.13
C ILE A 175 15.01 6.92 12.10
N THR A 176 13.80 6.40 12.24
CA THR A 176 13.25 5.40 11.32
C THR A 176 13.06 5.97 9.91
N VAL A 177 12.56 7.20 9.78
CA VAL A 177 12.36 7.82 8.46
C VAL A 177 13.70 8.15 7.81
N GLU A 178 14.66 8.71 8.55
CA GLU A 178 16.01 8.99 8.04
C GLU A 178 16.72 7.70 7.60
N PHE A 179 16.60 6.63 8.39
CA PHE A 179 17.14 5.32 8.02
C PHE A 179 16.55 4.81 6.71
N LEU A 180 15.22 4.90 6.52
CA LEU A 180 14.55 4.47 5.29
C LEU A 180 14.95 5.32 4.06
N ILE A 181 15.36 6.56 4.25
CA ILE A 181 15.87 7.42 3.18
C ILE A 181 17.33 7.03 2.83
N ALA A 182 18.10 6.53 3.80
CA ALA A 182 19.51 6.22 3.65
C ALA A 182 19.78 4.84 3.00
N VAL A 183 18.83 3.91 3.05
CA VAL A 183 18.95 2.53 2.54
C VAL A 183 18.30 2.36 1.19
#